data_c290165ab32bb465486f40440e327873
#
_entry.id   c290165ab32bb465486f40440e327873
#
_cell.length_a   1.000
_cell.length_b   1.000
_cell.length_c   1.000
_cell.angle_alpha   90.00
_cell.angle_beta   90.00
_cell.angle_gamma   90.00
#
_symmetry.space_group_name_H-M   'P 1'
#
loop_
_entity.id
_entity.type
_entity.pdbx_description
1 polymer ?
#
loop_
_entity_poly.entity_id
_entity_poly.type
_entity_poly.pdbx_seq_one_letter_code
_entity_poly.pdbx_strand_id
1 'polypeptide(L)'
;MLRREEQEAREFKLLSAHATKAAESKGRARPEDADLYRTSFQRDRDRIVHSKAFRRLKHKTQVFIAPFGDHYRTRLTHTLEVAQVARTVARALALNEDLVEACALGHDLGHTPFGHLGERVLTEYLGRPFVHSEQSLRVVDVLEKDGEGLNLTWEVRDGIAHHSWSRPEPSTPEGGVVRYCDRIAYLCHDVDDALRAGIIDLYELPSFSRKRLGIGYSERIATFVNDLISTSAEAGEVRLSEEVARAMDELREFMFERVYLSDEVLASQRQAQHVVESLLEYFTKHPDEITGQHRVMSDPVEIQVADYVSGMTDRYAIELYKRLFVPKGFV
;
A
#
# COMPACT_ATOMS: atom_id res chain seq x y z
N MET A 1 -34.68 -1.20 9.33
CA MET A 1 -33.58 -0.33 8.83
C MET A 1 -32.44 -0.45 9.83
N LEU A 2 -31.24 -0.87 9.41
CA LEU A 2 -30.14 -1.10 10.34
C LEU A 2 -29.38 0.21 10.60
N ARG A 3 -29.45 0.73 11.83
CA ARG A 3 -28.73 1.94 12.27
C ARG A 3 -27.34 1.60 12.78
N ARG A 4 -26.48 2.62 12.91
CA ARG A 4 -25.09 2.49 13.40
C ARG A 4 -25.04 1.72 14.74
N GLU A 5 -25.84 2.12 15.73
CA GLU A 5 -25.84 1.48 17.05
C GLU A 5 -26.24 0.00 16.99
N GLU A 6 -27.12 -0.36 16.04
CA GLU A 6 -27.50 -1.78 15.84
C GLU A 6 -26.39 -2.58 15.17
N GLN A 7 -25.59 -1.95 14.29
CA GLN A 7 -24.39 -2.58 13.69
C GLN A 7 -23.32 -2.78 14.74
N GLU A 8 -23.00 -1.74 15.52
CA GLU A 8 -22.05 -1.81 16.64
C GLU A 8 -22.46 -2.88 17.68
N ALA A 9 -23.75 -2.96 18.03
CA ALA A 9 -24.25 -4.02 18.91
C ALA A 9 -24.13 -5.44 18.31
N ARG A 10 -24.18 -5.57 16.99
CA ARG A 10 -23.92 -6.86 16.30
C ARG A 10 -22.45 -7.23 16.34
N GLU A 11 -21.54 -6.28 16.23
CA GLU A 11 -20.10 -6.56 16.36
C GLU A 11 -19.78 -7.28 17.68
N PHE A 12 -20.35 -6.85 18.80
CA PHE A 12 -20.18 -7.52 20.11
C PHE A 12 -20.70 -8.97 20.14
N LYS A 13 -21.62 -9.32 19.28
CA LYS A 13 -22.22 -10.66 19.23
C LYS A 13 -21.50 -11.60 18.25
N LEU A 14 -20.96 -11.04 17.17
CA LEU A 14 -20.47 -11.80 16.02
C LEU A 14 -18.95 -11.86 15.94
N LEU A 15 -18.27 -10.80 16.39
CA LEU A 15 -16.82 -10.71 16.32
C LEU A 15 -16.17 -11.42 17.51
N SER A 16 -14.95 -11.89 17.29
CA SER A 16 -14.13 -12.52 18.33
C SER A 16 -13.85 -11.55 19.48
N ALA A 17 -13.44 -12.08 20.63
CA ALA A 17 -13.06 -11.26 21.78
C ALA A 17 -11.86 -10.35 21.48
N HIS A 18 -10.96 -10.78 20.58
CA HIS A 18 -9.76 -10.04 20.19
C HIS A 18 -10.00 -9.00 19.09
N ALA A 19 -11.14 -9.07 18.39
CA ALA A 19 -11.47 -8.13 17.32
C ALA A 19 -11.72 -6.73 17.85
N THR A 20 -11.31 -5.74 17.08
CA THR A 20 -11.57 -4.32 17.35
C THR A 20 -13.01 -3.98 17.00
N LYS A 21 -13.81 -3.52 17.97
CA LYS A 21 -15.21 -3.11 17.76
C LYS A 21 -15.25 -1.61 17.48
N ALA A 22 -16.10 -1.21 16.53
CA ALA A 22 -16.23 0.20 16.13
C ALA A 22 -16.68 1.10 17.30
N ALA A 23 -17.51 0.57 18.20
CA ALA A 23 -17.97 1.30 19.40
C ALA A 23 -16.86 1.51 20.44
N GLU A 24 -15.77 0.72 20.40
CA GLU A 24 -14.61 0.79 21.30
C GLU A 24 -13.42 1.53 20.66
N SER A 25 -13.62 2.15 19.47
CA SER A 25 -12.57 2.91 18.80
C SER A 25 -12.01 4.02 19.69
N LYS A 26 -10.69 4.19 19.64
CA LYS A 26 -10.00 5.33 20.29
C LYS A 26 -10.35 6.68 19.65
N GLY A 27 -11.15 6.65 18.58
CA GLY A 27 -11.73 7.82 17.94
C GLY A 27 -10.80 8.52 16.96
N ARG A 28 -11.11 9.79 16.72
CA ARG A 28 -10.49 10.66 15.71
C ARG A 28 -9.72 11.79 16.40
N ALA A 29 -8.72 12.34 15.69
CA ALA A 29 -7.97 13.49 16.19
C ALA A 29 -8.87 14.74 16.39
N ARG A 30 -9.82 14.95 15.47
CA ARG A 30 -10.83 15.99 15.58
C ARG A 30 -12.20 15.37 15.82
N PRO A 31 -12.92 15.73 16.92
CA PRO A 31 -14.27 15.23 17.19
C PRO A 31 -15.22 15.54 16.03
N GLU A 32 -16.11 14.61 15.73
CA GLU A 32 -17.15 14.75 14.71
C GLU A 32 -18.43 14.06 15.17
N ASP A 33 -19.57 14.56 14.67
CA ASP A 33 -20.84 13.91 14.88
C ASP A 33 -20.88 12.49 14.29
N ALA A 34 -21.49 11.60 15.02
CA ALA A 34 -21.66 10.21 14.58
C ALA A 34 -22.59 10.14 13.37
N ASP A 35 -22.29 9.23 12.44
CA ASP A 35 -23.19 8.96 11.31
C ASP A 35 -24.40 8.14 11.76
N LEU A 36 -25.54 8.34 11.10
CA LEU A 36 -26.78 7.66 11.45
C LEU A 36 -26.75 6.16 11.12
N TYR A 37 -26.01 5.78 10.07
CA TYR A 37 -26.01 4.42 9.52
C TYR A 37 -24.65 3.75 9.55
N ARG A 38 -23.56 4.51 9.30
CA ARG A 38 -22.21 3.95 9.14
C ARG A 38 -21.46 3.95 10.46
N THR A 39 -20.78 2.84 10.73
CA THR A 39 -19.76 2.78 11.80
C THR A 39 -18.58 3.70 11.50
N SER A 40 -17.73 3.95 12.49
CA SER A 40 -16.52 4.78 12.33
C SER A 40 -15.60 4.24 11.23
N PHE A 41 -15.39 2.92 11.17
CA PHE A 41 -14.51 2.28 10.17
C PHE A 41 -15.11 2.30 8.76
N GLN A 42 -16.42 2.15 8.61
CA GLN A 42 -17.12 2.33 7.33
C GLN A 42 -16.94 3.76 6.79
N ARG A 43 -17.03 4.77 7.65
CA ARG A 43 -16.78 6.16 7.26
C ARG A 43 -15.33 6.38 6.81
N ASP A 44 -14.38 5.73 7.47
CA ASP A 44 -12.95 5.84 7.11
C ASP A 44 -12.66 5.21 5.76
N ARG A 45 -13.17 4.01 5.51
CA ARG A 45 -13.13 3.38 4.20
C ARG A 45 -13.66 4.31 3.10
N ASP A 46 -14.84 4.88 3.30
CA ASP A 46 -15.45 5.78 2.33
C ASP A 46 -14.58 7.02 2.08
N ARG A 47 -14.00 7.62 3.13
CA ARG A 47 -13.08 8.77 3.01
C ARG A 47 -11.83 8.42 2.20
N ILE A 48 -11.26 7.25 2.42
CA ILE A 48 -10.10 6.76 1.68
C ILE A 48 -10.45 6.59 0.20
N VAL A 49 -11.51 5.88 -0.12
CA VAL A 49 -11.94 5.61 -1.51
C VAL A 49 -12.23 6.91 -2.28
N HIS A 50 -12.79 7.92 -1.61
CA HIS A 50 -13.09 9.21 -2.23
C HIS A 50 -11.91 10.21 -2.25
N SER A 51 -10.74 9.84 -1.69
CA SER A 51 -9.55 10.70 -1.69
C SER A 51 -8.93 10.84 -3.09
N LYS A 52 -8.18 11.92 -3.30
CA LYS A 52 -7.41 12.11 -4.54
C LYS A 52 -6.25 11.12 -4.63
N ALA A 53 -5.61 10.83 -3.50
CA ALA A 53 -4.51 9.86 -3.43
C ALA A 53 -4.95 8.47 -3.86
N PHE A 54 -6.12 7.98 -3.43
CA PHE A 54 -6.65 6.68 -3.85
C PHE A 54 -6.85 6.60 -5.37
N ARG A 55 -7.41 7.65 -5.99
CA ARG A 55 -7.58 7.70 -7.45
C ARG A 55 -6.26 7.68 -8.22
N ARG A 56 -5.17 8.20 -7.62
CA ARG A 56 -3.83 8.21 -8.25
C ARG A 56 -3.20 6.83 -8.32
N LEU A 57 -3.57 5.89 -7.44
CA LEU A 57 -3.06 4.52 -7.44
C LEU A 57 -3.25 3.79 -8.77
N LYS A 58 -4.27 4.16 -9.55
CA LYS A 58 -4.54 3.55 -10.87
C LYS A 58 -3.42 3.78 -11.90
N HIS A 59 -2.56 4.79 -11.68
CA HIS A 59 -1.48 5.19 -12.59
C HIS A 59 -0.11 5.17 -11.91
N LYS A 60 0.01 4.42 -10.82
CA LYS A 60 1.29 4.05 -10.19
C LYS A 60 1.55 2.57 -10.47
N THR A 61 2.74 2.26 -10.96
CA THR A 61 3.16 0.88 -11.23
C THR A 61 3.51 0.14 -9.96
N GLN A 62 3.48 -1.19 -10.00
CA GLN A 62 3.88 -2.04 -8.87
C GLN A 62 5.40 -2.28 -8.94
N VAL A 63 5.87 -3.20 -9.73
CA VAL A 63 7.28 -3.56 -9.87
C VAL A 63 7.84 -3.12 -11.21
N PHE A 64 7.12 -3.36 -12.30
CA PHE A 64 7.58 -3.09 -13.65
C PHE A 64 7.16 -1.67 -14.08
N ILE A 65 8.17 -0.83 -14.38
CA ILE A 65 7.93 0.57 -14.77
C ILE A 65 7.35 0.62 -16.18
N ALA A 66 6.13 1.15 -16.30
CA ALA A 66 5.43 1.37 -17.56
C ALA A 66 5.49 0.17 -18.54
N PRO A 67 5.11 -1.04 -18.13
CA PRO A 67 5.12 -2.18 -19.02
C PRO A 67 4.17 -1.94 -20.21
N PHE A 68 4.59 -2.37 -21.38
CA PHE A 68 3.74 -2.38 -22.56
C PHE A 68 2.67 -3.48 -22.40
N GLY A 69 1.40 -3.08 -22.20
CA GLY A 69 0.25 -3.99 -22.13
C GLY A 69 -0.74 -3.67 -21.03
N ASP A 70 -1.99 -4.10 -21.24
CA ASP A 70 -3.12 -3.79 -20.34
C ASP A 70 -3.27 -4.78 -19.17
N HIS A 71 -2.39 -5.78 -19.08
CA HIS A 71 -2.51 -6.88 -18.13
C HIS A 71 -1.64 -6.78 -16.89
N TYR A 72 -0.75 -5.77 -16.81
CA TYR A 72 0.09 -5.56 -15.64
C TYR A 72 -0.68 -4.88 -14.52
N ARG A 73 -0.35 -5.27 -13.28
CA ARG A 73 -1.01 -4.75 -12.09
C ARG A 73 -0.57 -3.32 -11.80
N THR A 74 -1.56 -2.48 -11.48
CA THR A 74 -1.35 -1.15 -10.91
C THR A 74 -1.48 -1.24 -9.39
N ARG A 75 -1.02 -0.20 -8.67
CA ARG A 75 -1.21 -0.14 -7.22
C ARG A 75 -2.68 -0.17 -6.82
N LEU A 76 -3.58 0.37 -7.64
CA LEU A 76 -5.02 0.29 -7.36
C LEU A 76 -5.53 -1.15 -7.39
N THR A 77 -5.15 -1.94 -8.41
CA THR A 77 -5.57 -3.34 -8.49
C THR A 77 -4.96 -4.18 -7.37
N HIS A 78 -3.67 -3.96 -7.05
CA HIS A 78 -3.02 -4.57 -5.89
C HIS A 78 -3.77 -4.25 -4.59
N THR A 79 -4.05 -2.97 -4.32
CA THR A 79 -4.78 -2.54 -3.11
C THR A 79 -6.15 -3.20 -2.99
N LEU A 80 -6.89 -3.36 -4.09
CA LEU A 80 -8.17 -4.06 -4.10
C LEU A 80 -8.02 -5.56 -3.85
N GLU A 81 -7.00 -6.19 -4.40
CA GLU A 81 -6.69 -7.62 -4.18
C GLU A 81 -6.27 -7.86 -2.72
N VAL A 82 -5.42 -6.99 -2.14
CA VAL A 82 -5.10 -7.01 -0.70
C VAL A 82 -6.36 -6.90 0.15
N ALA A 83 -7.23 -5.94 -0.13
CA ALA A 83 -8.47 -5.75 0.61
C ALA A 83 -9.39 -6.98 0.52
N GLN A 84 -9.50 -7.58 -0.66
CA GLN A 84 -10.32 -8.79 -0.87
C GLN A 84 -9.77 -9.97 -0.06
N VAL A 85 -8.47 -10.24 -0.14
CA VAL A 85 -7.82 -11.35 0.59
C VAL A 85 -7.91 -11.12 2.09
N ALA A 86 -7.57 -9.92 2.56
CA ALA A 86 -7.58 -9.55 3.97
C ALA A 86 -8.99 -9.66 4.60
N ARG A 87 -10.03 -9.26 3.88
CA ARG A 87 -11.42 -9.44 4.31
C ARG A 87 -11.82 -10.92 4.41
N THR A 88 -11.31 -11.77 3.51
CA THR A 88 -11.54 -13.21 3.60
C THR A 88 -10.96 -13.79 4.88
N VAL A 89 -9.72 -13.40 5.22
CA VAL A 89 -9.06 -13.81 6.47
C VAL A 89 -9.81 -13.26 7.69
N ALA A 90 -10.12 -11.96 7.68
CA ALA A 90 -10.83 -11.30 8.78
C ALA A 90 -12.18 -11.97 9.08
N ARG A 91 -12.96 -12.25 8.03
CA ARG A 91 -14.26 -12.96 8.18
C ARG A 91 -14.10 -14.34 8.80
N ALA A 92 -13.10 -15.11 8.36
CA ALA A 92 -12.85 -16.45 8.89
C ALA A 92 -12.41 -16.44 10.36
N LEU A 93 -11.66 -15.39 10.77
CA LEU A 93 -11.20 -15.21 12.15
C LEU A 93 -12.19 -14.40 13.02
N ALA A 94 -13.36 -14.07 12.51
CA ALA A 94 -14.35 -13.19 13.16
C ALA A 94 -13.76 -11.85 13.64
N LEU A 95 -12.86 -11.25 12.84
CA LEU A 95 -12.32 -9.91 13.02
C LEU A 95 -13.18 -8.86 12.31
N ASN A 96 -12.92 -7.58 12.55
CA ASN A 96 -13.68 -6.47 11.97
C ASN A 96 -13.31 -6.25 10.50
N GLU A 97 -14.17 -6.72 9.57
CA GLU A 97 -13.95 -6.58 8.13
C GLU A 97 -13.88 -5.11 7.66
N ASP A 98 -14.67 -4.21 8.26
CA ASP A 98 -14.68 -2.80 7.88
C ASP A 98 -13.36 -2.11 8.23
N LEU A 99 -12.77 -2.45 9.39
CA LEU A 99 -11.45 -1.96 9.79
C LEU A 99 -10.35 -2.51 8.87
N VAL A 100 -10.36 -3.80 8.61
CA VAL A 100 -9.41 -4.44 7.67
C VAL A 100 -9.49 -3.80 6.30
N GLU A 101 -10.69 -3.59 5.77
CA GLU A 101 -10.89 -2.98 4.45
C GLU A 101 -10.37 -1.53 4.42
N ALA A 102 -10.66 -0.74 5.45
CA ALA A 102 -10.18 0.63 5.55
C ALA A 102 -8.63 0.70 5.60
N CYS A 103 -7.99 -0.13 6.41
CA CYS A 103 -6.53 -0.22 6.48
C CYS A 103 -5.93 -0.66 5.14
N ALA A 104 -6.48 -1.71 4.52
CA ALA A 104 -6.01 -2.25 3.25
C ALA A 104 -6.15 -1.24 2.11
N LEU A 105 -7.25 -0.49 2.03
CA LEU A 105 -7.43 0.53 1.01
C LEU A 105 -6.54 1.76 1.23
N GLY A 106 -6.09 2.00 2.46
CA GLY A 106 -5.28 3.15 2.83
C GLY A 106 -3.77 2.92 2.83
N HIS A 107 -3.29 1.66 2.85
CA HIS A 107 -1.90 1.35 3.14
C HIS A 107 -0.90 1.96 2.14
N ASP A 108 -1.23 2.00 0.85
CA ASP A 108 -0.35 2.39 -0.26
C ASP A 108 -0.51 3.84 -0.75
N LEU A 109 -1.33 4.67 -0.08
CA LEU A 109 -1.65 6.04 -0.53
C LEU A 109 -0.43 6.95 -0.67
N GLY A 110 0.60 6.72 0.12
CA GLY A 110 1.84 7.49 0.17
C GLY A 110 2.95 6.97 -0.74
N HIS A 111 2.71 5.93 -1.53
CA HIS A 111 3.72 5.43 -2.46
C HIS A 111 4.12 6.48 -3.49
N THR A 112 5.41 6.50 -3.81
CA THR A 112 6.02 7.40 -4.79
C THR A 112 5.76 6.96 -6.23
N PRO A 113 5.94 7.83 -7.24
CA PRO A 113 6.09 7.37 -8.62
C PRO A 113 7.25 6.38 -8.71
N PHE A 114 7.11 5.35 -9.53
CA PHE A 114 8.08 4.27 -9.74
C PHE A 114 8.40 3.43 -8.50
N GLY A 115 7.51 3.39 -7.52
CA GLY A 115 7.58 2.51 -6.35
C GLY A 115 8.82 2.73 -5.48
N HIS A 116 9.51 1.65 -5.09
CA HIS A 116 10.69 1.71 -4.21
C HIS A 116 11.88 2.50 -4.78
N LEU A 117 11.95 2.65 -6.10
CA LEU A 117 12.93 3.53 -6.71
C LEU A 117 12.74 4.98 -6.28
N GLY A 118 11.50 5.47 -6.36
CA GLY A 118 11.17 6.83 -5.92
C GLY A 118 11.42 7.03 -4.43
N GLU A 119 11.17 6.01 -3.59
CA GLU A 119 11.50 6.08 -2.15
C GLU A 119 13.00 6.23 -1.91
N ARG A 120 13.84 5.50 -2.67
CA ARG A 120 15.29 5.61 -2.58
C ARG A 120 15.76 7.02 -2.96
N VAL A 121 15.29 7.54 -4.08
CA VAL A 121 15.66 8.90 -4.54
C VAL A 121 15.21 9.96 -3.53
N LEU A 122 14.01 9.84 -2.97
CA LEU A 122 13.52 10.75 -1.93
C LEU A 122 14.32 10.62 -0.62
N THR A 123 14.79 9.41 -0.28
CA THR A 123 15.68 9.18 0.86
C THR A 123 17.00 9.94 0.69
N GLU A 124 17.60 9.85 -0.49
CA GLU A 124 18.84 10.58 -0.84
C GLU A 124 18.61 12.10 -0.83
N TYR A 125 17.51 12.55 -1.42
CA TYR A 125 17.14 13.98 -1.45
C TYR A 125 16.93 14.58 -0.06
N LEU A 126 16.22 13.88 0.83
CA LEU A 126 15.92 14.35 2.18
C LEU A 126 17.06 14.16 3.18
N GLY A 127 18.09 13.36 2.84
CA GLY A 127 19.15 12.96 3.77
C GLY A 127 18.67 12.12 4.96
N ARG A 128 17.47 11.55 4.87
CA ARG A 128 16.86 10.66 5.87
C ARG A 128 15.91 9.66 5.20
N PRO A 129 15.63 8.51 5.82
CA PRO A 129 14.73 7.52 5.24
C PRO A 129 13.37 8.12 4.86
N PHE A 130 12.95 7.90 3.62
CA PHE A 130 11.58 8.12 3.15
C PHE A 130 10.88 6.76 3.13
N VAL A 131 9.78 6.62 3.86
CA VAL A 131 9.03 5.37 3.99
C VAL A 131 7.60 5.60 3.56
N HIS A 132 7.11 4.83 2.56
CA HIS A 132 5.77 5.01 2.02
C HIS A 132 4.65 4.89 3.06
N SER A 133 4.81 4.05 4.08
CA SER A 133 3.79 3.92 5.15
C SER A 133 3.69 5.19 6.02
N GLU A 134 4.81 5.86 6.30
CA GLU A 134 4.80 7.17 6.95
C GLU A 134 4.19 8.24 6.04
N GLN A 135 4.52 8.19 4.76
CA GLN A 135 3.94 9.11 3.79
C GLN A 135 2.45 8.83 3.57
N SER A 136 1.98 7.56 3.63
CA SER A 136 0.55 7.22 3.61
C SER A 136 -0.19 7.85 4.78
N LEU A 137 0.41 7.78 5.98
CA LEU A 137 -0.13 8.45 7.16
C LEU A 137 -0.15 9.98 6.97
N ARG A 138 0.93 10.58 6.45
CA ARG A 138 0.99 12.01 6.15
C ARG A 138 -0.07 12.43 5.12
N VAL A 139 -0.30 11.62 4.10
CA VAL A 139 -1.35 11.87 3.09
C VAL A 139 -2.73 11.94 3.75
N VAL A 140 -3.08 10.99 4.61
CA VAL A 140 -4.40 10.93 5.23
C VAL A 140 -4.57 11.92 6.40
N ASP A 141 -3.50 12.29 7.08
CA ASP A 141 -3.55 13.20 8.23
C ASP A 141 -3.46 14.67 7.83
N VAL A 142 -2.71 14.97 6.75
CA VAL A 142 -2.30 16.34 6.41
C VAL A 142 -2.66 16.72 4.97
N LEU A 143 -2.25 15.93 3.96
CA LEU A 143 -2.23 16.41 2.58
C LEU A 143 -3.60 16.37 1.88
N GLU A 144 -4.47 15.42 2.23
CA GLU A 144 -5.80 15.34 1.62
C GLU A 144 -6.71 16.48 2.12
N LYS A 145 -7.78 16.75 1.38
CA LYS A 145 -8.73 17.83 1.66
C LYS A 145 -8.07 19.20 1.86
N ASP A 146 -7.15 19.51 0.95
CA ASP A 146 -6.51 20.82 0.88
C ASP A 146 -5.78 21.23 2.19
N GLY A 147 -5.17 20.24 2.86
CA GLY A 147 -4.38 20.44 4.08
C GLY A 147 -5.10 20.07 5.38
N GLU A 148 -6.37 19.68 5.31
CA GLU A 148 -7.15 19.30 6.50
C GLU A 148 -7.00 17.83 6.88
N GLY A 149 -6.56 16.98 5.96
CA GLY A 149 -6.53 15.53 6.13
C GLY A 149 -7.91 14.88 6.17
N LEU A 150 -7.93 13.55 6.20
CA LEU A 150 -9.16 12.75 6.19
C LEU A 150 -9.78 12.59 7.57
N ASN A 151 -9.06 12.89 8.64
CA ASN A 151 -9.49 12.70 10.03
C ASN A 151 -9.97 11.25 10.30
N LEU A 152 -9.11 10.27 10.00
CA LEU A 152 -9.40 8.85 10.21
C LEU A 152 -9.32 8.48 11.69
N THR A 153 -9.91 7.34 12.06
CA THR A 153 -9.79 6.77 13.40
C THR A 153 -8.36 6.35 13.69
N TRP A 154 -8.03 6.26 14.97
CA TRP A 154 -6.70 5.86 15.41
C TRP A 154 -6.31 4.48 14.87
N GLU A 155 -7.24 3.51 14.87
CA GLU A 155 -7.00 2.13 14.45
C GLU A 155 -6.67 2.04 12.95
N VAL A 156 -7.38 2.78 12.11
CA VAL A 156 -7.10 2.83 10.65
C VAL A 156 -5.74 3.49 10.41
N ARG A 157 -5.41 4.56 11.12
CA ARG A 157 -4.12 5.24 11.03
C ARG A 157 -2.97 4.32 11.48
N ASP A 158 -3.15 3.58 12.58
CA ASP A 158 -2.19 2.59 13.07
C ASP A 158 -1.95 1.48 12.04
N GLY A 159 -3.01 0.90 11.48
CA GLY A 159 -2.91 -0.11 10.43
C GLY A 159 -2.19 0.39 9.19
N ILE A 160 -2.46 1.63 8.73
CA ILE A 160 -1.76 2.27 7.61
C ILE A 160 -0.27 2.48 7.93
N ALA A 161 0.07 2.98 9.12
CA ALA A 161 1.45 3.28 9.49
C ALA A 161 2.32 2.04 9.65
N HIS A 162 1.74 0.92 10.09
CA HIS A 162 2.46 -0.27 10.52
C HIS A 162 2.26 -1.50 9.61
N HIS A 163 1.64 -1.36 8.41
CA HIS A 163 1.49 -2.48 7.49
C HIS A 163 2.82 -3.01 6.96
N SER A 164 3.82 -2.14 6.77
CA SER A 164 5.13 -2.52 6.25
C SER A 164 5.94 -3.32 7.28
N TRP A 165 6.66 -4.36 6.82
CA TRP A 165 7.50 -5.22 7.67
C TRP A 165 8.75 -4.52 8.21
N SER A 166 9.12 -3.38 7.66
CA SER A 166 10.18 -2.52 8.22
C SER A 166 9.72 -1.68 9.42
N ARG A 167 8.45 -1.76 9.77
CA ARG A 167 7.84 -1.02 10.89
C ARG A 167 7.49 -1.97 12.05
N PRO A 168 7.29 -1.45 13.25
CA PRO A 168 6.70 -2.23 14.34
C PRO A 168 5.38 -2.88 13.93
N GLU A 169 4.95 -3.89 14.65
CA GLU A 169 3.67 -4.53 14.39
C GLU A 169 2.50 -3.58 14.67
N PRO A 170 1.41 -3.68 13.87
CA PRO A 170 0.18 -2.96 14.16
C PRO A 170 -0.39 -3.36 15.53
N SER A 171 -1.07 -2.43 16.18
CA SER A 171 -1.63 -2.65 17.52
C SER A 171 -2.94 -3.44 17.50
N THR A 172 -3.53 -3.65 16.33
CA THR A 172 -4.78 -4.39 16.17
C THR A 172 -4.57 -5.66 15.36
N PRO A 173 -5.29 -6.76 15.64
CA PRO A 173 -5.21 -7.96 14.82
C PRO A 173 -5.65 -7.70 13.37
N GLU A 174 -6.58 -6.76 13.14
CA GLU A 174 -6.99 -6.35 11.80
C GLU A 174 -5.84 -5.73 11.01
N GLY A 175 -5.04 -4.87 11.64
CA GLY A 175 -3.81 -4.34 11.03
C GLY A 175 -2.79 -5.44 10.75
N GLY A 176 -2.66 -6.42 11.65
CA GLY A 176 -1.85 -7.62 11.45
C GLY A 176 -2.26 -8.42 10.22
N VAL A 177 -3.56 -8.63 10.03
CA VAL A 177 -4.10 -9.29 8.82
C VAL A 177 -3.69 -8.53 7.56
N VAL A 178 -3.83 -7.21 7.53
CA VAL A 178 -3.44 -6.40 6.36
C VAL A 178 -1.95 -6.54 6.07
N ARG A 179 -1.09 -6.49 7.09
CA ARG A 179 0.36 -6.65 6.99
C ARG A 179 0.78 -7.98 6.33
N TYR A 180 0.14 -9.09 6.71
CA TYR A 180 0.38 -10.39 6.08
C TYR A 180 -0.21 -10.45 4.66
N CYS A 181 -1.43 -9.98 4.46
CA CYS A 181 -2.11 -10.05 3.18
C CYS A 181 -1.46 -9.18 2.11
N ASP A 182 -0.91 -8.00 2.46
CA ASP A 182 -0.10 -7.19 1.56
C ASP A 182 1.12 -7.99 1.06
N ARG A 183 1.90 -8.60 1.98
CA ARG A 183 3.06 -9.42 1.60
C ARG A 183 2.68 -10.62 0.75
N ILE A 184 1.61 -11.33 1.09
CA ILE A 184 1.09 -12.47 0.32
C ILE A 184 0.72 -12.02 -1.09
N ALA A 185 -0.02 -10.93 -1.19
CA ALA A 185 -0.51 -10.40 -2.46
C ALA A 185 0.66 -9.99 -3.36
N TYR A 186 1.55 -9.07 -2.90
CA TYR A 186 2.63 -8.60 -3.78
C TYR A 186 3.53 -9.76 -4.21
N LEU A 187 3.90 -10.67 -3.31
CA LEU A 187 4.78 -11.78 -3.64
C LEU A 187 4.17 -12.72 -4.70
N CYS A 188 2.88 -13.05 -4.56
CA CYS A 188 2.18 -13.86 -5.55
C CYS A 188 2.03 -13.14 -6.90
N HIS A 189 1.76 -11.84 -6.87
CA HIS A 189 1.60 -11.00 -8.05
C HIS A 189 2.91 -10.87 -8.83
N ASP A 190 3.99 -10.57 -8.11
CA ASP A 190 5.29 -10.31 -8.72
C ASP A 190 5.86 -11.58 -9.37
N VAL A 191 5.64 -12.76 -8.75
CA VAL A 191 5.96 -14.05 -9.38
C VAL A 191 5.18 -14.25 -10.67
N ASP A 192 3.87 -13.99 -10.67
CA ASP A 192 3.02 -14.15 -11.85
C ASP A 192 3.42 -13.18 -12.98
N ASP A 193 3.70 -11.93 -12.62
CA ASP A 193 4.11 -10.91 -13.58
C ASP A 193 5.53 -11.17 -14.14
N ALA A 194 6.47 -11.69 -13.31
CA ALA A 194 7.82 -12.06 -13.74
C ALA A 194 7.83 -13.27 -14.68
N LEU A 195 6.98 -14.28 -14.40
CA LEU A 195 6.77 -15.44 -15.28
C LEU A 195 6.16 -14.99 -16.63
N ARG A 196 5.18 -14.09 -16.61
CA ARG A 196 4.53 -13.56 -17.80
C ARG A 196 5.48 -12.70 -18.64
N ALA A 197 6.35 -11.95 -17.98
CA ALA A 197 7.40 -11.15 -18.65
C ALA A 197 8.56 -12.00 -19.19
N GLY A 198 8.63 -13.28 -18.84
CA GLY A 198 9.74 -14.17 -19.24
C GLY A 198 11.07 -13.86 -18.55
N ILE A 199 11.04 -13.16 -17.42
CA ILE A 199 12.23 -12.83 -16.62
C ILE A 199 12.70 -14.04 -15.84
N ILE A 200 11.77 -14.87 -15.40
CA ILE A 200 12.04 -16.16 -14.74
C ILE A 200 11.21 -17.28 -15.39
N ASP A 201 11.68 -18.52 -15.23
CA ASP A 201 10.92 -19.71 -15.57
C ASP A 201 10.33 -20.34 -14.31
N LEU A 202 9.21 -21.06 -14.46
CA LEU A 202 8.53 -21.74 -13.36
C LEU A 202 9.45 -22.70 -12.58
N TYR A 203 10.36 -23.38 -13.29
CA TYR A 203 11.29 -24.34 -12.68
C TYR A 203 12.46 -23.70 -11.95
N GLU A 204 12.72 -22.42 -12.17
CA GLU A 204 13.71 -21.64 -11.43
C GLU A 204 13.24 -21.29 -10.01
N LEU A 205 11.91 -21.25 -9.78
CA LEU A 205 11.38 -21.01 -8.43
C LEU A 205 11.93 -22.03 -7.43
N PRO A 206 12.28 -21.62 -6.21
CA PRO A 206 12.84 -22.51 -5.18
C PRO A 206 11.98 -23.75 -4.97
N SER A 207 12.64 -24.89 -4.93
CA SER A 207 11.93 -26.18 -4.92
C SER A 207 11.06 -26.39 -3.67
N PHE A 208 11.52 -25.91 -2.52
CA PHE A 208 10.77 -25.98 -1.26
C PHE A 208 9.54 -25.08 -1.32
N SER A 209 9.71 -23.80 -1.73
CA SER A 209 8.59 -22.86 -1.88
C SER A 209 7.57 -23.37 -2.88
N ARG A 210 8.00 -23.89 -4.03
CA ARG A 210 7.13 -24.47 -5.06
C ARG A 210 6.35 -25.67 -4.55
N LYS A 211 7.00 -26.57 -3.79
CA LYS A 211 6.35 -27.76 -3.20
C LYS A 211 5.36 -27.37 -2.09
N ARG A 212 5.68 -26.35 -1.28
CA ARG A 212 4.87 -25.97 -0.11
C ARG A 212 3.73 -25.04 -0.47
N LEU A 213 3.96 -24.08 -1.37
CA LEU A 213 3.01 -23.04 -1.74
C LEU A 213 2.19 -23.34 -2.98
N GLY A 214 2.62 -24.32 -3.80
CA GLY A 214 2.00 -24.63 -5.07
C GLY A 214 2.65 -23.92 -6.25
N ILE A 215 2.25 -24.36 -7.46
CA ILE A 215 2.86 -23.92 -8.71
C ILE A 215 2.11 -22.70 -9.28
N GLY A 216 0.79 -22.74 -9.24
CA GLY A 216 -0.07 -21.72 -9.83
C GLY A 216 -0.32 -20.54 -8.90
N TYR A 217 -0.66 -19.37 -9.47
CA TYR A 217 -1.03 -18.17 -8.71
C TYR A 217 -2.13 -18.44 -7.68
N SER A 218 -3.26 -19.03 -8.14
CA SER A 218 -4.41 -19.31 -7.26
C SER A 218 -4.08 -20.31 -6.15
N GLU A 219 -3.22 -21.29 -6.44
CA GLU A 219 -2.78 -22.30 -5.47
C GLU A 219 -1.92 -21.66 -4.39
N ARG A 220 -0.97 -20.80 -4.76
CA ARG A 220 -0.14 -20.04 -3.81
C ARG A 220 -0.97 -19.16 -2.88
N ILE A 221 -1.90 -18.36 -3.44
CA ILE A 221 -2.80 -17.52 -2.64
C ILE A 221 -3.64 -18.39 -1.68
N ALA A 222 -4.23 -19.46 -2.17
CA ALA A 222 -5.06 -20.36 -1.35
C ALA A 222 -4.25 -20.98 -0.21
N THR A 223 -3.02 -21.42 -0.48
CA THR A 223 -2.14 -22.00 0.55
C THR A 223 -1.83 -20.97 1.64
N PHE A 224 -1.43 -19.78 1.27
CA PHE A 224 -1.14 -18.72 2.23
C PHE A 224 -2.37 -18.32 3.06
N VAL A 225 -3.51 -18.12 2.41
CA VAL A 225 -4.75 -17.71 3.09
C VAL A 225 -5.24 -18.78 4.06
N ASN A 226 -5.25 -20.04 3.63
CA ASN A 226 -5.69 -21.14 4.48
C ASN A 226 -4.75 -21.35 5.68
N ASP A 227 -3.44 -21.27 5.46
CA ASP A 227 -2.45 -21.39 6.54
C ASP A 227 -2.56 -20.22 7.52
N LEU A 228 -2.68 -18.99 7.03
CA LEU A 228 -2.85 -17.79 7.86
C LEU A 228 -4.10 -17.91 8.74
N ILE A 229 -5.22 -18.38 8.18
CA ILE A 229 -6.47 -18.56 8.94
C ILE A 229 -6.31 -19.65 9.99
N SER A 230 -5.88 -20.87 9.60
CA SER A 230 -5.82 -22.01 10.53
C SER A 230 -4.81 -21.78 11.64
N THR A 231 -3.60 -21.31 11.30
CA THR A 231 -2.55 -21.07 12.29
C THR A 231 -2.92 -19.93 13.24
N SER A 232 -3.51 -18.84 12.73
CA SER A 232 -3.95 -17.73 13.57
C SER A 232 -5.08 -18.11 14.51
N ALA A 233 -6.03 -18.94 14.05
CA ALA A 233 -7.12 -19.44 14.90
C ALA A 233 -6.62 -20.33 16.04
N GLU A 234 -5.59 -21.15 15.78
CA GLU A 234 -4.98 -22.02 16.80
C GLU A 234 -4.09 -21.22 17.79
N ALA A 235 -3.32 -20.26 17.26
CA ALA A 235 -2.38 -19.49 18.07
C ALA A 235 -3.03 -18.36 18.88
N GLY A 236 -4.21 -17.87 18.46
CA GLY A 236 -4.85 -16.69 19.04
C GLY A 236 -4.19 -15.36 18.65
N GLU A 237 -3.28 -15.38 17.68
CA GLU A 237 -2.58 -14.22 17.11
C GLU A 237 -2.42 -14.38 15.60
N VAL A 238 -2.32 -13.28 14.86
CA VAL A 238 -2.20 -13.33 13.38
C VAL A 238 -0.79 -13.76 12.99
N ARG A 239 -0.67 -14.98 12.43
CA ARG A 239 0.62 -15.54 12.01
C ARG A 239 0.47 -16.67 10.98
N LEU A 240 1.55 -16.92 10.24
CA LEU A 240 1.72 -18.13 9.42
C LEU A 240 2.38 -19.24 10.23
N SER A 241 2.21 -20.48 9.80
CA SER A 241 3.01 -21.60 10.28
C SER A 241 4.49 -21.42 9.90
N GLU A 242 5.40 -22.03 10.68
CA GLU A 242 6.84 -21.92 10.44
C GLU A 242 7.22 -22.40 9.01
N GLU A 243 6.59 -23.46 8.52
CA GLU A 243 6.87 -23.99 7.18
C GLU A 243 6.44 -23.02 6.08
N VAL A 244 5.25 -22.41 6.19
CA VAL A 244 4.73 -21.48 5.18
C VAL A 244 5.47 -20.14 5.26
N ALA A 245 5.80 -19.67 6.46
CA ALA A 245 6.64 -18.49 6.67
C ALA A 245 8.02 -18.67 6.03
N ARG A 246 8.68 -19.81 6.27
CA ARG A 246 9.96 -20.13 5.62
C ARG A 246 9.85 -20.19 4.10
N ALA A 247 8.77 -20.77 3.56
CA ALA A 247 8.57 -20.83 2.11
C ALA A 247 8.31 -19.44 1.51
N MET A 248 7.64 -18.56 2.25
CA MET A 248 7.45 -17.15 1.89
C MET A 248 8.79 -16.41 1.82
N ASP A 249 9.62 -16.57 2.83
CA ASP A 249 10.91 -15.87 2.90
C ASP A 249 11.87 -16.35 1.81
N GLU A 250 11.94 -17.66 1.57
CA GLU A 250 12.74 -18.24 0.47
C GLU A 250 12.29 -17.72 -0.90
N LEU A 251 10.98 -17.64 -1.13
CA LEU A 251 10.43 -17.11 -2.38
C LEU A 251 10.73 -15.61 -2.52
N ARG A 252 10.65 -14.85 -1.43
CA ARG A 252 10.96 -13.41 -1.41
C ARG A 252 12.43 -13.14 -1.72
N GLU A 253 13.35 -13.91 -1.13
CA GLU A 253 14.80 -13.80 -1.39
C GLU A 253 15.09 -14.09 -2.87
N PHE A 254 14.53 -15.17 -3.41
CA PHE A 254 14.64 -15.50 -4.83
C PHE A 254 14.15 -14.36 -5.73
N MET A 255 12.97 -13.80 -5.45
CA MET A 255 12.41 -12.67 -6.23
C MET A 255 13.31 -11.44 -6.14
N PHE A 256 13.90 -11.20 -4.97
CA PHE A 256 14.81 -10.07 -4.79
C PHE A 256 16.05 -10.21 -5.67
N GLU A 257 16.69 -11.38 -5.67
CA GLU A 257 17.93 -11.63 -6.40
C GLU A 257 17.71 -11.74 -7.92
N ARG A 258 16.66 -12.45 -8.34
CA ARG A 258 16.47 -12.82 -9.75
C ARG A 258 15.58 -11.87 -10.54
N VAL A 259 14.68 -11.14 -9.88
CA VAL A 259 13.73 -10.25 -10.55
C VAL A 259 14.06 -8.80 -10.29
N TYR A 260 14.08 -8.37 -9.01
CA TYR A 260 14.20 -6.94 -8.71
C TYR A 260 15.59 -6.36 -9.01
N LEU A 261 16.63 -7.21 -9.04
CA LEU A 261 18.00 -6.85 -9.42
C LEU A 261 18.39 -7.29 -10.83
N SER A 262 17.43 -7.71 -11.67
CA SER A 262 17.72 -8.06 -13.07
C SER A 262 18.16 -6.84 -13.89
N ASP A 263 18.98 -7.06 -14.93
CA ASP A 263 19.52 -5.99 -15.77
C ASP A 263 18.42 -5.20 -16.47
N GLU A 264 17.34 -5.85 -16.90
CA GLU A 264 16.19 -5.24 -17.55
C GLU A 264 15.45 -4.27 -16.61
N VAL A 265 15.22 -4.71 -15.36
CA VAL A 265 14.58 -3.88 -14.33
C VAL A 265 15.47 -2.72 -13.95
N LEU A 266 16.78 -2.95 -13.75
CA LEU A 266 17.75 -1.91 -13.41
C LEU A 266 17.93 -0.88 -14.55
N ALA A 267 17.83 -1.29 -15.82
CA ALA A 267 17.91 -0.36 -16.95
C ALA A 267 16.74 0.62 -16.96
N SER A 268 15.52 0.14 -16.76
CA SER A 268 14.32 0.98 -16.68
C SER A 268 14.34 1.88 -15.44
N GLN A 269 14.86 1.37 -14.33
CA GLN A 269 15.01 2.14 -13.09
C GLN A 269 15.96 3.34 -13.25
N ARG A 270 17.08 3.22 -13.98
CA ARG A 270 18.00 4.36 -14.20
C ARG A 270 17.32 5.54 -14.90
N GLN A 271 16.45 5.26 -15.89
CA GLN A 271 15.72 6.32 -16.59
C GLN A 271 14.68 6.98 -15.66
N ALA A 272 13.94 6.18 -14.91
CA ALA A 272 12.95 6.68 -13.95
C ALA A 272 13.62 7.47 -12.80
N GLN A 273 14.78 7.03 -12.32
CA GLN A 273 15.58 7.76 -11.33
C GLN A 273 15.90 9.16 -11.81
N HIS A 274 16.42 9.29 -13.02
CA HIS A 274 16.72 10.60 -13.61
C HIS A 274 15.50 11.52 -13.70
N VAL A 275 14.32 10.97 -14.01
CA VAL A 275 13.07 11.74 -14.01
C VAL A 275 12.76 12.30 -12.62
N VAL A 276 12.83 11.46 -11.57
CA VAL A 276 12.50 11.89 -10.20
C VAL A 276 13.52 12.92 -9.69
N GLU A 277 14.81 12.66 -9.86
CA GLU A 277 15.90 13.58 -9.47
C GLU A 277 15.75 14.96 -10.13
N SER A 278 15.50 14.99 -11.44
CA SER A 278 15.31 16.24 -12.19
C SER A 278 14.10 17.02 -11.70
N LEU A 279 13.00 16.35 -11.37
CA LEU A 279 11.81 17.00 -10.83
C LEU A 279 12.06 17.56 -9.42
N LEU A 280 12.75 16.81 -8.55
CA LEU A 280 13.12 17.28 -7.21
C LEU A 280 14.01 18.50 -7.29
N GLU A 281 15.05 18.48 -8.14
CA GLU A 281 15.93 19.62 -8.34
C GLU A 281 15.19 20.85 -8.88
N TYR A 282 14.30 20.65 -9.85
CA TYR A 282 13.50 21.73 -10.43
C TYR A 282 12.62 22.42 -9.39
N PHE A 283 11.81 21.65 -8.65
CA PHE A 283 10.88 22.21 -7.68
C PHE A 283 11.57 22.76 -6.42
N THR A 284 12.78 22.32 -6.11
CA THR A 284 13.61 22.95 -5.08
C THR A 284 14.01 24.37 -5.49
N LYS A 285 14.30 24.59 -6.78
CA LYS A 285 14.63 25.92 -7.33
C LYS A 285 13.39 26.77 -7.62
N HIS A 286 12.24 26.13 -7.84
CA HIS A 286 10.97 26.78 -8.21
C HIS A 286 9.81 26.36 -7.29
N PRO A 287 9.90 26.57 -5.96
CA PRO A 287 8.88 26.10 -5.02
C PRO A 287 7.51 26.75 -5.24
N ASP A 288 7.47 27.94 -5.86
CA ASP A 288 6.22 28.64 -6.17
C ASP A 288 5.41 27.99 -7.27
N GLU A 289 6.00 27.09 -8.05
CA GLU A 289 5.29 26.30 -9.07
C GLU A 289 4.65 25.03 -8.51
N ILE A 290 4.88 24.70 -7.22
CA ILE A 290 4.17 23.61 -6.53
C ILE A 290 2.71 24.03 -6.37
N THR A 291 1.81 23.26 -7.00
CA THR A 291 0.37 23.56 -7.00
C THR A 291 -0.43 22.65 -6.09
N GLY A 292 -1.53 23.18 -5.56
CA GLY A 292 -2.56 22.40 -4.87
C GLY A 292 -2.24 22.01 -3.43
N GLN A 293 -2.85 20.95 -2.99
CA GLN A 293 -2.85 20.45 -1.58
C GLN A 293 -1.49 19.98 -1.05
N HIS A 294 -0.48 19.88 -1.92
CA HIS A 294 0.87 19.44 -1.54
C HIS A 294 1.71 20.56 -0.93
N ARG A 295 1.20 21.79 -0.88
CA ARG A 295 1.92 22.92 -0.34
C ARG A 295 1.40 23.27 1.07
N VAL A 296 1.96 22.60 2.07
CA VAL A 296 1.76 23.00 3.47
C VAL A 296 2.78 24.08 3.77
N MET A 297 2.33 25.35 3.75
CA MET A 297 3.20 26.52 3.80
C MET A 297 4.07 26.63 5.06
N SER A 298 3.71 25.96 6.14
CA SER A 298 4.48 25.89 7.39
C SER A 298 5.65 24.92 7.33
N ASP A 299 5.69 24.02 6.34
CA ASP A 299 6.74 23.02 6.22
C ASP A 299 7.95 23.57 5.48
N PRO A 300 9.17 23.03 5.75
CA PRO A 300 10.35 23.32 4.96
C PRO A 300 10.14 23.03 3.47
N VAL A 301 10.82 23.80 2.60
CA VAL A 301 10.65 23.67 1.13
C VAL A 301 10.93 22.25 0.65
N GLU A 302 11.96 21.61 1.18
CA GLU A 302 12.33 20.24 0.84
C GLU A 302 11.22 19.23 1.15
N ILE A 303 10.44 19.45 2.22
CA ILE A 303 9.29 18.62 2.57
C ILE A 303 8.12 18.88 1.61
N GLN A 304 7.84 20.15 1.28
CA GLN A 304 6.82 20.51 0.30
C GLN A 304 7.13 19.90 -1.08
N VAL A 305 8.39 19.92 -1.50
CA VAL A 305 8.85 19.31 -2.76
C VAL A 305 8.70 17.77 -2.70
N ALA A 306 9.12 17.15 -1.60
CA ALA A 306 8.99 15.70 -1.42
C ALA A 306 7.52 15.25 -1.45
N ASP A 307 6.62 15.98 -0.78
CA ASP A 307 5.18 15.71 -0.80
C ASP A 307 4.60 15.82 -2.22
N TYR A 308 5.01 16.86 -2.95
CA TYR A 308 4.52 17.09 -4.31
C TYR A 308 4.99 15.99 -5.26
N VAL A 309 6.29 15.68 -5.25
CA VAL A 309 6.87 14.66 -6.16
C VAL A 309 6.39 13.26 -5.78
N SER A 310 6.36 12.90 -4.48
CA SER A 310 5.83 11.59 -4.04
C SER A 310 4.35 11.40 -4.37
N GLY A 311 3.58 12.49 -4.37
CA GLY A 311 2.17 12.48 -4.75
C GLY A 311 1.90 12.30 -6.25
N MET A 312 2.90 12.38 -7.12
CA MET A 312 2.73 12.20 -8.57
C MET A 312 2.43 10.73 -8.92
N THR A 313 1.76 10.54 -10.05
CA THR A 313 1.71 9.25 -10.73
C THR A 313 2.91 9.12 -11.65
N ASP A 314 3.30 7.90 -12.01
CA ASP A 314 4.40 7.64 -12.94
C ASP A 314 4.19 8.38 -14.27
N ARG A 315 2.97 8.27 -14.80
CA ARG A 315 2.59 8.96 -16.03
C ARG A 315 2.72 10.48 -15.91
N TYR A 316 2.23 11.05 -14.82
CA TYR A 316 2.30 12.51 -14.62
C TYR A 316 3.75 12.97 -14.47
N ALA A 317 4.58 12.23 -13.73
CA ALA A 317 6.00 12.54 -13.57
C ALA A 317 6.74 12.54 -14.90
N ILE A 318 6.51 11.52 -15.77
CA ILE A 318 7.12 11.45 -17.11
C ILE A 318 6.63 12.60 -18.01
N GLU A 319 5.33 12.88 -18.02
CA GLU A 319 4.77 13.96 -18.85
C GLU A 319 5.27 15.34 -18.39
N LEU A 320 5.36 15.56 -17.08
CA LEU A 320 5.88 16.79 -16.50
C LEU A 320 7.37 16.96 -16.82
N TYR A 321 8.17 15.90 -16.65
CA TYR A 321 9.59 15.89 -17.03
C TYR A 321 9.76 16.27 -18.51
N LYS A 322 9.01 15.64 -19.41
CA LYS A 322 9.07 15.98 -20.84
C LYS A 322 8.74 17.44 -21.11
N ARG A 323 7.74 17.97 -20.42
CA ARG A 323 7.33 19.37 -20.58
C ARG A 323 8.38 20.35 -20.11
N LEU A 324 9.13 20.03 -19.06
CA LEU A 324 10.11 20.93 -18.45
C LEU A 324 11.49 20.82 -19.10
N PHE A 325 11.91 19.62 -19.51
CA PHE A 325 13.29 19.35 -19.90
C PHE A 325 13.50 18.96 -21.36
N VAL A 326 12.42 18.58 -22.07
CA VAL A 326 12.53 18.22 -23.49
C VAL A 326 12.08 19.41 -24.34
N PRO A 327 12.96 19.97 -25.22
CA PRO A 327 12.59 21.06 -26.10
C PRO A 327 11.40 20.67 -27.00
N LYS A 328 10.42 21.57 -27.12
CA LYS A 328 9.39 21.41 -28.14
C LYS A 328 10.02 21.70 -29.47
N GLY A 329 9.93 20.77 -30.43
CA GLY A 329 10.35 21.01 -31.80
C GLY A 329 9.63 22.23 -32.35
N PHE A 330 10.34 23.04 -33.12
CA PHE A 330 9.70 24.09 -33.90
C PHE A 330 8.84 23.41 -34.98
N VAL A 331 7.53 23.68 -34.98
CA VAL A 331 6.60 23.31 -36.05
C VAL A 331 6.60 24.43 -37.06
#